data_d1629759815d1d296f3f9ef6d5bedff0
#
_entry.id   d1629759815d1d296f3f9ef6d5bedff0
#
_cell.length_a   1.000
_cell.length_b   1.000
_cell.length_c   1.000
_cell.angle_alpha   90.00
_cell.angle_beta   90.00
_cell.angle_gamma   90.00
#
_symmetry.space_group_name_H-M   'P 1'
#
loop_
_entity.id
_entity.type
_entity.pdbx_description
1 polymer ?
#
loop_
_entity_poly.entity_id
_entity_poly.type
_entity_poly.pdbx_seq_one_letter_code
_entity_poly.pdbx_strand_id
1 'polypeptide(L)'
;MLGCFYSNLEDLLRKGNHEEDAQIQMQIDDMMETGLLRGFPLAYISGMSIKNSFIICDEAQNIGRSLIRDIVTRCGQGSKLVVLGDTNQIDVPFLDKTNSGLTYLAHNMKGSTKCAQITFT
;
A
#
# COMPACT_ATOMS: atom_id res chain seq x y z
N MET A 1 6.20 10.69 0.32
CA MET A 1 5.79 9.29 0.48
C MET A 1 5.36 8.61 -0.82
N LEU A 2 4.70 9.28 -1.77
CA LEU A 2 4.40 8.69 -3.09
C LEU A 2 5.60 8.63 -4.06
N GLY A 3 6.69 9.37 -3.80
CA GLY A 3 7.85 9.45 -4.70
C GLY A 3 8.53 8.10 -4.99
N CYS A 4 8.75 7.28 -3.97
CA CYS A 4 9.35 5.95 -4.14
C CYS A 4 8.45 5.02 -4.98
N PHE A 5 7.13 5.13 -4.81
CA PHE A 5 6.17 4.35 -5.59
C PHE A 5 6.22 4.72 -7.08
N TYR A 6 6.26 6.00 -7.40
CA TYR A 6 6.38 6.47 -8.79
C TYR A 6 7.71 6.06 -9.41
N SER A 7 8.81 6.20 -8.69
CA SER A 7 10.14 5.75 -9.16
C SER A 7 10.18 4.25 -9.46
N ASN A 8 9.60 3.43 -8.56
CA ASN A 8 9.50 1.99 -8.78
C ASN A 8 8.59 1.65 -9.97
N LEU A 9 7.51 2.38 -10.17
CA LEU A 9 6.60 2.20 -11.31
C LEU A 9 7.29 2.56 -12.62
N GLU A 10 8.03 3.67 -12.64
CA GLU A 10 8.88 4.06 -13.79
C GLU A 10 9.90 2.97 -14.14
N ASP A 11 10.59 2.43 -13.13
CA ASP A 11 11.57 1.36 -13.33
C ASP A 11 10.93 0.06 -13.86
N LEU A 12 9.74 -0.29 -13.40
CA LEU A 12 8.99 -1.45 -13.90
C LEU A 12 8.57 -1.27 -15.35
N LEU A 13 8.06 -0.11 -15.71
CA LEU A 13 7.67 0.22 -17.08
C LEU A 13 8.88 0.24 -18.02
N ARG A 14 10.02 0.79 -17.54
CA ARG A 14 11.28 0.83 -18.30
C ARG A 14 11.85 -0.55 -18.59
N LYS A 15 11.76 -1.51 -17.66
CA LYS A 15 12.27 -2.89 -17.86
C LYS A 15 11.48 -3.69 -18.88
N GLY A 16 10.24 -3.32 -19.14
CA GLY A 16 9.38 -3.99 -20.11
C GLY A 16 9.54 -3.49 -21.55
N ASN A 17 9.97 -2.25 -21.72
CA ASN A 17 10.04 -1.56 -23.03
C ASN A 17 11.28 -0.68 -23.08
N HIS A 18 11.93 -0.58 -24.27
CA HIS A 18 13.00 0.40 -24.54
C HIS A 18 12.41 1.80 -24.82
N GLU A 19 11.46 2.24 -23.99
CA GLU A 19 10.81 3.53 -24.14
C GLU A 19 11.62 4.65 -23.47
N GLU A 20 11.53 5.84 -24.08
CA GLU A 20 12.15 7.05 -23.51
C GLU A 20 11.43 7.47 -22.23
N ASP A 21 12.15 8.07 -21.28
CA ASP A 21 11.62 8.52 -19.99
C ASP A 21 10.36 9.39 -20.10
N ALA A 22 10.28 10.22 -21.16
CA ALA A 22 9.10 11.05 -21.44
C ALA A 22 7.84 10.23 -21.75
N GLN A 23 7.97 9.09 -22.45
CA GLN A 23 6.84 8.22 -22.77
C GLN A 23 6.33 7.50 -21.53
N ILE A 24 7.22 7.05 -20.68
CA ILE A 24 6.88 6.42 -19.39
C ILE A 24 6.12 7.41 -18.50
N GLN A 25 6.58 8.65 -18.39
CA GLN A 25 5.90 9.67 -17.64
C GLN A 25 4.50 9.96 -18.16
N MET A 26 4.34 10.05 -19.48
CA MET A 26 3.02 10.22 -20.13
C MET A 26 2.07 9.05 -19.84
N GLN A 27 2.57 7.81 -19.79
CA GLN A 27 1.76 6.65 -19.42
C GLN A 27 1.28 6.73 -17.95
N ILE A 28 2.14 7.13 -17.03
CA ILE A 28 1.79 7.31 -15.62
C ILE A 28 0.75 8.42 -15.46
N ASP A 29 0.94 9.54 -16.14
CA ASP A 29 0.00 10.67 -16.11
C ASP A 29 -1.38 10.27 -16.67
N ASP A 30 -1.42 9.53 -17.76
CA ASP A 30 -2.67 8.97 -18.31
C ASP A 30 -3.36 8.00 -17.35
N MET A 31 -2.61 7.12 -16.68
CA MET A 31 -3.15 6.24 -15.64
C MET A 31 -3.76 7.04 -14.48
N MET A 32 -3.17 8.17 -14.11
CA MET A 32 -3.69 9.05 -13.07
C MET A 32 -4.95 9.80 -13.52
N GLU A 33 -4.95 10.37 -14.73
CA GLU A 33 -6.08 11.08 -15.31
C GLU A 33 -7.29 10.18 -15.54
N THR A 34 -7.07 8.98 -16.05
CA THR A 34 -8.14 7.98 -16.24
C THR A 34 -8.62 7.34 -14.93
N GLY A 35 -7.92 7.59 -13.82
CA GLY A 35 -8.23 7.02 -12.52
C GLY A 35 -7.90 5.53 -12.38
N LEU A 36 -7.11 4.98 -13.31
CA LEU A 36 -6.57 3.63 -13.21
C LEU A 36 -5.57 3.53 -12.05
N LEU A 37 -4.81 4.59 -11.82
CA LEU A 37 -3.90 4.76 -10.69
C LEU A 37 -4.35 5.92 -9.81
N ARG A 38 -4.49 5.68 -8.50
CA ARG A 38 -4.90 6.71 -7.54
C ARG A 38 -4.08 6.64 -6.27
N GLY A 39 -3.53 7.77 -5.85
CA GLY A 39 -2.96 7.94 -4.52
C GLY A 39 -4.00 8.47 -3.54
N PHE A 40 -4.13 7.82 -2.39
CA PHE A 40 -5.04 8.25 -1.33
C PHE A 40 -4.25 8.67 -0.09
N PRO A 41 -4.33 9.93 0.34
CA PRO A 41 -3.87 10.31 1.66
C PRO A 41 -4.65 9.57 2.73
N LEU A 42 -3.95 8.97 3.69
CA LEU A 42 -4.56 8.16 4.75
C LEU A 42 -5.63 8.90 5.57
N ALA A 43 -5.50 10.23 5.68
CA ALA A 43 -6.47 11.08 6.38
C ALA A 43 -7.88 11.03 5.76
N TYR A 44 -8.00 10.71 4.49
CA TYR A 44 -9.30 10.68 3.76
C TYR A 44 -9.88 9.29 3.59
N ILE A 45 -9.22 8.26 4.10
CA ILE A 45 -9.66 6.87 3.92
C ILE A 45 -10.91 6.55 4.76
N SER A 46 -11.15 7.30 5.82
CA SER A 46 -12.34 7.15 6.68
C SER A 46 -13.62 7.42 5.90
N GLY A 47 -14.59 6.51 6.01
CA GLY A 47 -15.90 6.64 5.36
C GLY A 47 -15.96 6.15 3.91
N MET A 48 -14.84 5.81 3.28
CA MET A 48 -14.81 5.29 1.93
C MET A 48 -14.99 3.76 1.91
N SER A 49 -15.49 3.23 0.81
CA SER A 49 -15.42 1.80 0.48
C SER A 49 -14.75 1.65 -0.88
N ILE A 50 -13.59 1.03 -0.92
CA ILE A 50 -12.80 0.85 -2.14
C ILE A 50 -13.13 -0.53 -2.69
N LYS A 51 -13.84 -0.56 -3.82
CA LYS A 51 -14.32 -1.79 -4.47
C LYS A 51 -13.57 -2.05 -5.78
N ASN A 52 -13.48 -3.32 -6.16
CA ASN A 52 -12.91 -3.78 -7.43
C ASN A 52 -11.52 -3.19 -7.72
N SER A 53 -10.68 -3.12 -6.68
CA SER A 53 -9.39 -2.43 -6.75
C SER A 53 -8.27 -3.28 -6.17
N PHE A 54 -7.07 -3.06 -6.67
CA PHE A 54 -5.84 -3.55 -6.05
C PHE A 54 -5.25 -2.41 -5.21
N ILE A 55 -5.20 -2.61 -3.91
CA ILE A 55 -4.81 -1.59 -2.93
C ILE A 55 -3.44 -1.96 -2.40
N ILE A 56 -2.50 -1.03 -2.44
CA ILE A 56 -1.16 -1.18 -1.85
C ILE A 56 -1.04 -0.21 -0.69
N CYS A 57 -0.73 -0.73 0.49
CA CYS A 57 -0.40 0.05 1.68
C CYS A 57 1.05 -0.22 2.03
N ASP A 58 1.91 0.72 1.70
CA ASP A 58 3.35 0.64 1.97
C ASP A 58 3.71 1.33 3.28
N GLU A 59 4.91 1.02 3.83
CA GLU A 59 5.43 1.56 5.09
C GLU A 59 4.47 1.35 6.29
N ALA A 60 3.77 0.23 6.31
CA ALA A 60 2.72 -0.04 7.28
C ALA A 60 3.23 -0.19 8.72
N GLN A 61 4.54 -0.37 8.94
CA GLN A 61 5.14 -0.32 10.28
C GLN A 61 5.00 1.05 10.93
N ASN A 62 4.88 2.11 10.13
CA ASN A 62 4.70 3.50 10.58
C ASN A 62 3.23 3.89 10.78
N ILE A 63 2.32 2.94 10.63
CA ILE A 63 0.87 3.14 10.80
C ILE A 63 0.43 2.56 12.15
N GLY A 64 -0.35 3.33 12.89
CA GLY A 64 -0.92 2.87 14.16
C GLY A 64 -2.08 1.87 13.96
N ARG A 65 -2.42 1.13 15.02
CA ARG A 65 -3.45 0.07 14.99
C ARG A 65 -4.82 0.54 14.54
N SER A 66 -5.24 1.73 14.93
CA SER A 66 -6.54 2.26 14.54
C SER A 66 -6.61 2.48 13.02
N LEU A 67 -5.59 3.11 12.47
CA LEU A 67 -5.55 3.46 11.06
C LEU A 67 -5.40 2.23 10.16
N ILE A 68 -4.58 1.24 10.55
CA ILE A 68 -4.48 -0.01 9.76
C ILE A 68 -5.81 -0.77 9.75
N ARG A 69 -6.55 -0.77 10.85
CA ARG A 69 -7.90 -1.34 10.92
C ARG A 69 -8.85 -0.60 10.00
N ASP A 70 -8.78 0.71 9.95
CA ASP A 70 -9.59 1.52 9.03
C ASP A 70 -9.27 1.17 7.58
N ILE A 71 -8.00 1.05 7.19
CA ILE A 71 -7.59 0.63 5.85
C ILE A 71 -8.19 -0.73 5.48
N VAL A 72 -8.04 -1.72 6.35
CA VAL A 72 -8.56 -3.08 6.11
C VAL A 72 -10.08 -3.09 5.94
N THR A 73 -10.79 -2.33 6.77
CA THR A 73 -12.27 -2.28 6.70
C THR A 73 -12.80 -1.51 5.48
N ARG A 74 -11.95 -0.72 4.81
CA ARG A 74 -12.31 -0.02 3.55
C ARG A 74 -12.08 -0.88 2.31
N CYS A 75 -11.35 -1.99 2.44
CA CYS A 75 -11.19 -2.96 1.37
C CYS A 75 -12.53 -3.65 1.08
N GLY A 76 -13.25 -3.15 0.11
CA GLY A 76 -14.60 -3.60 -0.25
C GLY A 76 -14.61 -4.81 -1.19
N GLN A 77 -15.80 -5.18 -1.62
CA GLN A 77 -16.02 -6.33 -2.49
C GLN A 77 -15.18 -6.24 -3.78
N GLY A 78 -14.57 -7.35 -4.17
CA GLY A 78 -13.75 -7.45 -5.38
C GLY A 78 -12.37 -6.80 -5.25
N SER A 79 -12.01 -6.28 -4.07
CA SER A 79 -10.69 -5.66 -3.85
C SER A 79 -9.72 -6.63 -3.18
N LYS A 80 -8.44 -6.40 -3.45
CA LYS A 80 -7.31 -7.05 -2.80
C LYS A 80 -6.45 -5.99 -2.15
N LEU A 81 -6.09 -6.21 -0.88
CA LEU A 81 -5.18 -5.35 -0.14
C LEU A 81 -3.84 -6.06 0.06
N VAL A 82 -2.77 -5.38 -0.32
CA VAL A 82 -1.39 -5.77 -0.04
C VAL A 82 -0.82 -4.77 0.95
N VAL A 83 -0.33 -5.25 2.08
CA VAL A 83 0.29 -4.44 3.12
C VAL A 83 1.75 -4.80 3.20
N LEU A 84 2.61 -3.80 3.03
CA LEU A 84 4.06 -3.91 3.00
C LEU A 84 4.67 -3.12 4.17
N GLY A 85 5.78 -3.59 4.68
CA GLY A 85 6.53 -2.86 5.69
C GLY A 85 7.63 -3.71 6.36
N ASP A 86 8.53 -3.02 7.06
CA ASP A 86 9.60 -3.62 7.83
C ASP A 86 9.55 -3.15 9.29
N THR A 87 9.30 -4.07 10.21
CA THR A 87 9.24 -3.77 11.65
C THR A 87 10.57 -3.29 12.26
N ASN A 88 11.70 -3.38 11.52
CA ASN A 88 12.97 -2.81 11.92
C ASN A 88 13.12 -1.34 11.51
N GLN A 89 12.24 -0.81 10.65
CA GLN A 89 12.30 0.55 10.10
C GLN A 89 11.12 1.41 10.61
N ILE A 90 10.88 1.36 11.92
CA ILE A 90 9.84 2.19 12.54
C ILE A 90 10.44 3.56 12.87
N ASP A 91 9.95 4.59 12.19
CA ASP A 91 10.44 5.96 12.31
C ASP A 91 9.47 6.87 13.11
N VAL A 92 8.26 6.40 13.34
CA VAL A 92 7.22 7.20 14.02
C VAL A 92 7.38 7.09 15.52
N PRO A 93 7.48 8.23 16.25
CA PRO A 93 7.48 8.23 17.71
C PRO A 93 6.26 7.49 18.28
N PHE A 94 6.46 6.80 19.42
CA PHE A 94 5.43 6.01 20.13
C PHE A 94 4.98 4.72 19.43
N LEU A 95 5.51 4.39 18.25
CA LEU A 95 5.36 3.07 17.64
C LEU A 95 6.62 2.23 17.86
N ASP A 96 6.41 0.94 18.07
CA ASP A 96 7.46 -0.08 18.20
C ASP A 96 7.03 -1.39 17.53
N LYS A 97 7.90 -2.38 17.56
CA LYS A 97 7.63 -3.69 16.95
C LYS A 97 6.38 -4.39 17.52
N THR A 98 5.94 -4.05 18.71
CA THR A 98 4.82 -4.72 19.38
C THR A 98 3.50 -4.00 19.15
N ASN A 99 3.52 -2.68 18.92
CA ASN A 99 2.32 -1.85 18.84
C ASN A 99 2.07 -1.26 17.44
N SER A 100 2.96 -1.48 16.48
CA SER A 100 2.74 -1.02 15.09
C SER A 100 1.51 -1.68 14.47
N GLY A 101 0.90 -0.99 13.52
CA GLY A 101 -0.25 -1.51 12.77
C GLY A 101 0.08 -2.75 11.96
N LEU A 102 1.29 -2.83 11.40
CA LEU A 102 1.75 -4.01 10.66
C LEU A 102 1.78 -5.26 11.55
N THR A 103 2.40 -5.18 12.73
CA THR A 103 2.45 -6.29 13.69
C THR A 103 1.06 -6.67 14.19
N TYR A 104 0.23 -5.68 14.50
CA TYR A 104 -1.15 -5.88 14.89
C TYR A 104 -1.94 -6.64 13.81
N LEU A 105 -1.83 -6.23 12.56
CA LEU A 105 -2.51 -6.88 11.44
C LEU A 105 -2.03 -8.32 11.25
N ALA A 106 -0.71 -8.54 11.21
CA ALA A 106 -0.10 -9.85 11.07
C ALA A 106 -0.58 -10.82 12.16
N HIS A 107 -0.65 -10.36 13.40
CA HIS A 107 -1.11 -11.18 14.53
C HIS A 107 -2.60 -11.53 14.43
N ASN A 108 -3.46 -10.55 14.12
CA ASN A 108 -4.91 -10.77 14.09
C ASN A 108 -5.41 -11.53 12.86
N MET A 109 -4.67 -11.47 11.76
CA MET A 109 -5.02 -12.18 10.52
C MET A 109 -4.38 -13.57 10.43
N LYS A 110 -3.57 -13.97 11.40
CA LYS A 110 -2.93 -15.28 11.44
C LYS A 110 -3.96 -16.40 11.44
N GLY A 111 -3.82 -17.32 10.49
CA GLY A 111 -4.75 -18.45 10.33
C GLY A 111 -6.06 -18.11 9.60
N SER A 112 -6.25 -16.88 9.17
CA SER A 112 -7.39 -16.52 8.32
C SER A 112 -7.24 -17.10 6.93
N THR A 113 -8.31 -17.73 6.40
CA THR A 113 -8.35 -18.23 5.02
C THR A 113 -8.38 -17.11 3.97
N LYS A 114 -8.59 -15.87 4.40
CA LYS A 114 -8.64 -14.68 3.53
C LYS A 114 -7.34 -13.88 3.51
N CYS A 115 -6.32 -14.33 4.24
CA CYS A 115 -5.05 -13.62 4.37
C CYS A 115 -3.89 -14.58 4.20
N ALA A 116 -2.86 -14.13 3.49
CA ALA A 116 -1.55 -14.77 3.45
C ALA A 116 -0.50 -13.81 4.01
N GLN A 117 0.45 -14.33 4.76
CA GLN A 117 1.57 -13.56 5.29
C GLN A 117 2.87 -14.18 4.78
N ILE A 118 3.76 -13.32 4.29
CA ILE A 118 5.11 -13.68 3.84
C ILE A 118 6.09 -12.82 4.61
N THR A 119 7.11 -13.45 5.20
CA THR A 119 8.21 -12.76 5.86
C THR A 119 9.49 -13.09 5.11
N PHE A 120 10.19 -12.05 4.68
CA PHE A 120 11.52 -12.20 4.10
C PHE A 120 12.56 -12.12 5.22
N THR A 121 13.52 -13.03 5.17
CA THR A 121 14.64 -13.12 6.12
C THR A 121 15.96 -12.88 5.42
#